data_ededb6bb1cef1653d051fb5b581df06b
#
_entry.id   ededb6bb1cef1653d051fb5b581df06b
#
_cell.length_a   1.000
_cell.length_b   1.000
_cell.length_c   1.000
_cell.angle_alpha   90.00
_cell.angle_beta   90.00
_cell.angle_gamma   90.00
#
_symmetry.space_group_name_H-M   'P 1'
#
loop_
_entity.id
_entity.type
_entity.pdbx_description
1 polymer ?
#
loop_
_entity_poly.entity_id
_entity_poly.type
_entity_poly.pdbx_seq_one_letter_code
_entity_poly.pdbx_strand_id
1 'polypeptide(L)'
;MSADAVFGAEVIKVREGARALLVGSDIKRKKYKTLKASWDVASSLDELGRLCETAGLEVMGRTTQAMQHPSPSTFLGSGKVEELRETVSVQRIESVVFDEELSPAQGRNLQDALGGKVQVLDRTMLILQIFSQRARTREAKLQVQAAQMRYMLPR
;
A
#
# COMPACT_ATOMS: atom_id res chain seq x y z
N MET A 1 14.81 7.32 20.48
CA MET A 1 14.75 6.53 19.25
C MET A 1 16.03 6.75 18.48
N SER A 2 16.65 5.67 18.08
CA SER A 2 17.91 5.76 17.35
C SER A 2 17.68 6.21 15.90
N ALA A 3 18.75 6.67 15.25
CA ALA A 3 18.70 7.00 13.83
C ALA A 3 18.28 5.77 13.01
N ASP A 4 18.62 4.58 13.48
CA ASP A 4 18.26 3.35 12.80
C ASP A 4 16.74 3.15 12.74
N ALA A 5 16.05 3.53 13.80
CA ALA A 5 14.58 3.44 13.81
C ALA A 5 13.96 4.41 12.80
N VAL A 6 14.62 5.54 12.55
CA VAL A 6 14.13 6.53 11.59
C VAL A 6 14.39 6.10 10.16
N PHE A 7 15.58 5.54 9.91
CA PHE A 7 16.03 5.24 8.55
C PHE A 7 16.06 3.76 8.23
N GLY A 8 15.84 2.91 9.21
CA GLY A 8 16.04 1.49 9.02
C GLY A 8 14.80 0.73 8.62
N ALA A 9 14.77 -0.52 9.04
CA ALA A 9 13.75 -1.48 8.69
C ALA A 9 12.35 -1.06 9.15
N GLU A 10 12.25 -0.06 9.99
CA GLU A 10 10.97 0.40 10.51
C GLU A 10 10.14 1.17 9.48
N VAL A 11 10.75 1.59 8.36
CA VAL A 11 10.06 2.35 7.33
C VAL A 11 8.90 1.55 6.76
N ILE A 12 9.13 0.28 6.47
CA ILE A 12 8.08 -0.63 6.00
C ILE A 12 8.22 -1.91 6.82
N LYS A 13 7.23 -2.17 7.66
CA LYS A 13 7.28 -3.35 8.50
C LYS A 13 5.91 -4.00 8.53
N VAL A 14 5.86 -5.26 8.16
CA VAL A 14 4.63 -6.03 8.10
C VAL A 14 4.68 -7.14 9.14
N ARG A 15 3.72 -7.14 10.06
CA ARG A 15 3.61 -8.20 11.06
C ARG A 15 3.02 -9.44 10.40
N GLU A 16 3.61 -10.59 10.67
CA GLU A 16 3.11 -11.86 10.15
C GLU A 16 1.67 -12.08 10.63
N GLY A 17 0.80 -12.37 9.69
CA GLY A 17 -0.61 -12.59 10.00
C GLY A 17 -1.42 -11.32 10.17
N ALA A 18 -0.84 -10.14 9.94
CA ALA A 18 -1.55 -8.89 10.07
C ALA A 18 -2.71 -8.81 9.08
N ARG A 19 -3.82 -8.24 9.53
CA ARG A 19 -5.02 -8.11 8.70
C ARG A 19 -4.88 -6.98 7.70
N ALA A 20 -5.14 -7.27 6.45
CA ALA A 20 -4.97 -6.32 5.35
C ALA A 20 -6.26 -6.13 4.58
N LEU A 21 -6.48 -4.88 4.14
CA LEU A 21 -7.57 -4.53 3.25
C LEU A 21 -6.98 -3.99 1.96
N LEU A 22 -7.46 -4.50 0.83
CA LEU A 22 -6.96 -4.06 -0.46
C LEU A 22 -7.82 -2.93 -1.02
N VAL A 23 -7.18 -1.95 -1.64
CA VAL A 23 -7.87 -0.83 -2.26
C VAL A 23 -7.45 -0.74 -3.72
N GLY A 24 -8.43 -0.84 -4.60
CA GLY A 24 -8.21 -0.67 -6.03
C GLY A 24 -8.88 0.60 -6.50
N SER A 25 -8.33 1.17 -7.56
CA SER A 25 -8.90 2.35 -8.18
C SER A 25 -9.11 2.11 -9.66
N ASP A 26 -10.28 2.47 -10.15
CA ASP A 26 -10.60 2.43 -11.57
C ASP A 26 -10.47 3.85 -12.10
N ILE A 27 -9.28 4.15 -12.60
CA ILE A 27 -8.98 5.47 -13.12
C ILE A 27 -9.42 5.51 -14.58
N LYS A 28 -10.56 6.11 -14.84
CA LYS A 28 -11.21 6.10 -16.16
C LYS A 28 -10.31 6.64 -17.26
N ARG A 29 -9.44 7.55 -16.93
CA ARG A 29 -8.51 8.15 -17.86
C ARG A 29 -7.55 7.16 -18.50
N LYS A 30 -7.30 6.05 -17.85
CA LYS A 30 -6.39 5.01 -18.35
C LYS A 30 -7.06 4.04 -19.30
N LYS A 31 -8.37 3.96 -19.28
CA LYS A 31 -9.09 2.89 -19.98
C LYS A 31 -8.94 2.89 -21.49
N TYR A 32 -8.80 4.04 -22.08
CA TYR A 32 -8.73 4.11 -23.54
C TYR A 32 -7.30 4.10 -24.08
N LYS A 33 -6.33 4.07 -23.23
CA LYS A 33 -4.93 4.14 -23.67
C LYS A 33 -4.37 2.84 -24.19
N THR A 34 -4.98 1.72 -23.85
CA THR A 34 -4.47 0.44 -24.30
C THR A 34 -5.60 -0.57 -24.42
N LEU A 35 -5.43 -1.46 -25.38
CA LEU A 35 -6.32 -2.60 -25.50
C LEU A 35 -6.15 -3.57 -24.33
N LYS A 36 -5.13 -3.36 -23.53
CA LYS A 36 -4.92 -4.12 -22.29
C LYS A 36 -5.87 -3.66 -21.19
N ALA A 37 -6.78 -2.79 -21.52
CA ALA A 37 -7.84 -2.38 -20.62
C ALA A 37 -8.71 -3.54 -20.16
N SER A 38 -8.57 -4.70 -20.79
CA SER A 38 -9.22 -5.91 -20.30
C SER A 38 -8.62 -6.38 -18.98
N TRP A 39 -7.42 -5.89 -18.64
CA TRP A 39 -6.82 -6.13 -17.35
C TRP A 39 -7.52 -5.23 -16.34
N ASP A 40 -8.63 -5.69 -15.85
CA ASP A 40 -9.50 -4.89 -15.01
C ASP A 40 -8.98 -4.78 -13.56
N VAL A 41 -9.67 -3.96 -12.79
CA VAL A 41 -9.32 -3.74 -11.39
C VAL A 41 -9.40 -5.03 -10.58
N ALA A 42 -10.36 -5.88 -10.89
CA ALA A 42 -10.52 -7.14 -10.17
C ALA A 42 -9.31 -8.05 -10.33
N SER A 43 -8.82 -8.19 -11.57
CA SER A 43 -7.63 -9.02 -11.83
C SER A 43 -6.40 -8.46 -11.15
N SER A 44 -6.26 -7.15 -11.16
CA SER A 44 -5.13 -6.49 -10.51
C SER A 44 -5.19 -6.69 -8.99
N LEU A 45 -6.37 -6.61 -8.40
CA LEU A 45 -6.54 -6.86 -6.97
C LEU A 45 -6.32 -8.33 -6.59
N ASP A 46 -6.68 -9.25 -7.49
CA ASP A 46 -6.36 -10.66 -7.25
C ASP A 46 -4.86 -10.87 -7.15
N GLU A 47 -4.10 -10.25 -8.04
CA GLU A 47 -2.65 -10.32 -8.00
C GLU A 47 -2.09 -9.66 -6.74
N LEU A 48 -2.60 -8.49 -6.41
CA LEU A 48 -2.18 -7.78 -5.19
C LEU A 48 -2.45 -8.63 -3.95
N GLY A 49 -3.58 -9.32 -3.91
CA GLY A 49 -3.90 -10.23 -2.81
C GLY A 49 -2.88 -11.34 -2.67
N ARG A 50 -2.43 -11.91 -3.78
CA ARG A 50 -1.40 -12.95 -3.76
C ARG A 50 -0.07 -12.40 -3.24
N LEU A 51 0.27 -11.16 -3.62
CA LEU A 51 1.47 -10.51 -3.10
C LEU A 51 1.37 -10.28 -1.59
N CYS A 52 0.21 -9.87 -1.11
CA CYS A 52 -0.02 -9.71 0.32
C CYS A 52 0.19 -11.00 1.09
N GLU A 53 -0.36 -12.09 0.56
CA GLU A 53 -0.19 -13.40 1.19
C GLU A 53 1.27 -13.83 1.19
N THR A 54 1.97 -13.56 0.10
CA THR A 54 3.42 -13.84 0.04
C THR A 54 4.18 -13.05 1.10
N ALA A 55 3.75 -11.85 1.40
CA ALA A 55 4.37 -11.01 2.43
C ALA A 55 3.96 -11.40 3.84
N GLY A 56 3.03 -12.33 3.99
CA GLY A 56 2.58 -12.81 5.29
C GLY A 56 1.33 -12.11 5.82
N LEU A 57 0.64 -11.35 4.99
CA LEU A 57 -0.59 -10.67 5.39
C LEU A 57 -1.81 -11.55 5.20
N GLU A 58 -2.79 -11.36 6.06
CA GLU A 58 -4.10 -11.99 5.92
C GLU A 58 -5.06 -11.01 5.25
N VAL A 59 -5.45 -11.29 4.02
CA VAL A 59 -6.34 -10.40 3.27
C VAL A 59 -7.78 -10.60 3.74
N MET A 60 -8.35 -9.56 4.32
CA MET A 60 -9.70 -9.62 4.90
C MET A 60 -10.78 -9.19 3.90
N GLY A 61 -10.42 -8.45 2.89
CA GLY A 61 -11.36 -7.98 1.90
C GLY A 61 -10.74 -6.96 0.98
N ARG A 62 -11.55 -6.41 0.09
CA ARG A 62 -11.07 -5.41 -0.85
C ARG A 62 -12.20 -4.43 -1.20
N THR A 63 -11.83 -3.22 -1.58
CA THR A 63 -12.75 -2.20 -2.00
C THR A 63 -12.17 -1.46 -3.21
N THR A 64 -13.04 -0.83 -3.97
CA THR A 64 -12.63 -0.09 -5.16
C THR A 64 -13.33 1.26 -5.22
N GLN A 65 -12.71 2.17 -5.96
CA GLN A 65 -13.34 3.45 -6.28
C GLN A 65 -13.03 3.82 -7.72
N ALA A 66 -14.08 4.15 -8.47
CA ALA A 66 -13.92 4.72 -9.80
C ALA A 66 -13.65 6.21 -9.66
N MET A 67 -12.70 6.72 -10.44
CA MET A 67 -12.33 8.14 -10.38
C MET A 67 -11.74 8.57 -11.71
N GLN A 68 -11.76 9.87 -11.96
CA GLN A 68 -11.09 10.43 -13.13
C GLN A 68 -9.66 10.84 -12.80
N HIS A 69 -9.50 11.46 -11.63
CA HIS A 69 -8.20 11.92 -11.16
C HIS A 69 -8.06 11.59 -9.70
N PRO A 70 -6.94 10.98 -9.29
CA PRO A 70 -6.69 10.79 -7.86
C PRO A 70 -6.57 12.13 -7.15
N SER A 71 -7.05 12.19 -5.92
CA SER A 71 -6.85 13.36 -5.08
C SER A 71 -5.36 13.53 -4.77
N PRO A 72 -4.80 14.73 -4.93
CA PRO A 72 -3.39 14.93 -4.55
C PRO A 72 -3.14 14.78 -3.06
N SER A 73 -4.17 14.94 -2.24
CA SER A 73 -4.06 14.87 -0.78
C SER A 73 -4.15 13.43 -0.27
N THR A 74 -5.19 12.69 -0.65
CA THR A 74 -5.47 11.38 -0.08
C THR A 74 -5.69 10.29 -1.13
N PHE A 75 -5.44 10.57 -2.38
CA PHE A 75 -5.68 9.66 -3.50
C PHE A 75 -7.17 9.37 -3.71
N LEU A 76 -7.88 8.96 -2.67
CA LEU A 76 -9.31 8.67 -2.70
C LEU A 76 -10.12 9.93 -2.38
N GLY A 77 -11.39 9.94 -2.79
CA GLY A 77 -12.30 11.00 -2.36
C GLY A 77 -12.62 10.90 -0.88
N SER A 78 -13.07 12.02 -0.30
CA SER A 78 -13.32 12.09 1.14
C SER A 78 -14.36 11.09 1.65
N GLY A 79 -15.40 10.86 0.86
CA GLY A 79 -16.43 9.88 1.25
C GLY A 79 -15.88 8.46 1.33
N LYS A 80 -15.01 8.12 0.39
CA LYS A 80 -14.38 6.79 0.38
C LYS A 80 -13.39 6.63 1.52
N VAL A 81 -12.66 7.70 1.85
CA VAL A 81 -11.74 7.69 2.99
C VAL A 81 -12.51 7.42 4.28
N GLU A 82 -13.67 8.06 4.45
CA GLU A 82 -14.48 7.86 5.65
C GLU A 82 -15.02 6.43 5.73
N GLU A 83 -15.50 5.89 4.61
CA GLU A 83 -15.94 4.50 4.53
C GLU A 83 -14.81 3.54 4.90
N LEU A 84 -13.62 3.83 4.39
CA LEU A 84 -12.44 3.03 4.65
C LEU A 84 -12.05 3.07 6.13
N ARG A 85 -12.13 4.25 6.73
CA ARG A 85 -11.83 4.44 8.14
C ARG A 85 -12.73 3.56 9.02
N GLU A 86 -14.01 3.52 8.68
CA GLU A 86 -14.98 2.71 9.41
C GLU A 86 -14.65 1.22 9.27
N THR A 87 -14.36 0.77 8.06
CA THR A 87 -14.01 -0.63 7.80
C THR A 87 -12.76 -1.03 8.56
N VAL A 88 -11.75 -0.16 8.56
CA VAL A 88 -10.50 -0.39 9.28
C VAL A 88 -10.77 -0.61 10.76
N SER A 89 -11.63 0.22 11.34
CA SER A 89 -11.97 0.12 12.76
C SER A 89 -12.74 -1.16 13.07
N VAL A 90 -13.79 -1.43 12.31
CA VAL A 90 -14.68 -2.58 12.57
C VAL A 90 -13.97 -3.90 12.36
N GLN A 91 -13.18 -4.02 11.31
CA GLN A 91 -12.50 -5.26 10.97
C GLN A 91 -11.11 -5.38 11.56
N ARG A 92 -10.68 -4.39 12.32
CA ARG A 92 -9.36 -4.36 12.95
C ARG A 92 -8.24 -4.54 11.93
N ILE A 93 -8.33 -3.79 10.86
CA ILE A 93 -7.32 -3.81 9.79
C ILE A 93 -6.05 -3.14 10.30
N GLU A 94 -4.92 -3.78 10.04
CA GLU A 94 -3.60 -3.26 10.44
C GLU A 94 -2.86 -2.65 9.26
N SER A 95 -3.16 -3.10 8.04
CA SER A 95 -2.52 -2.58 6.83
C SER A 95 -3.56 -2.37 5.74
N VAL A 96 -3.53 -1.21 5.12
CA VAL A 96 -4.34 -0.92 3.94
C VAL A 96 -3.40 -0.86 2.76
N VAL A 97 -3.62 -1.69 1.76
CA VAL A 97 -2.71 -1.86 0.64
C VAL A 97 -3.36 -1.36 -0.65
N PHE A 98 -2.77 -0.34 -1.23
CA PHE A 98 -3.26 0.28 -2.45
C PHE A 98 -2.62 -0.36 -3.67
N ASP A 99 -3.42 -0.57 -4.70
CA ASP A 99 -2.95 -1.13 -5.96
C ASP A 99 -2.14 -0.13 -6.77
N GLU A 100 -2.48 1.15 -6.66
CA GLU A 100 -1.78 2.23 -7.37
C GLU A 100 -0.69 2.85 -6.49
N GLU A 101 0.32 3.41 -7.12
CA GLU A 101 1.40 4.07 -6.41
C GLU A 101 0.91 5.33 -5.71
N LEU A 102 1.33 5.49 -4.47
CA LEU A 102 1.01 6.67 -3.66
C LEU A 102 2.22 7.57 -3.52
N SER A 103 2.00 8.87 -3.55
CA SER A 103 3.06 9.79 -3.16
C SER A 103 3.29 9.71 -1.64
N PRO A 104 4.46 10.09 -1.15
CA PRO A 104 4.68 10.12 0.30
C PRO A 104 3.64 10.95 1.05
N ALA A 105 3.22 12.08 0.48
CA ALA A 105 2.21 12.93 1.09
C ALA A 105 0.85 12.23 1.16
N GLN A 106 0.45 11.58 0.07
CA GLN A 106 -0.80 10.82 0.06
C GLN A 106 -0.80 9.71 1.10
N GLY A 107 0.31 8.99 1.22
CA GLY A 107 0.44 7.94 2.21
C GLY A 107 0.32 8.45 3.64
N ARG A 108 1.00 9.53 3.95
CA ARG A 108 0.92 10.13 5.29
C ARG A 108 -0.48 10.65 5.60
N ASN A 109 -1.09 11.35 4.65
CA ASN A 109 -2.42 11.90 4.84
C ASN A 109 -3.47 10.80 5.03
N LEU A 110 -3.34 9.72 4.27
CA LEU A 110 -4.21 8.57 4.43
C LEU A 110 -4.04 7.92 5.79
N GLN A 111 -2.81 7.74 6.23
CA GLN A 111 -2.54 7.15 7.52
C GLN A 111 -3.17 7.97 8.64
N ASP A 112 -3.03 9.28 8.59
CA ASP A 112 -3.64 10.18 9.56
C ASP A 112 -5.16 10.10 9.50
N ALA A 113 -5.72 10.11 8.31
CA ALA A 113 -7.17 10.06 8.12
C ALA A 113 -7.78 8.74 8.60
N LEU A 114 -7.02 7.67 8.53
CA LEU A 114 -7.49 6.34 8.93
C LEU A 114 -7.22 6.03 10.41
N GLY A 115 -6.79 7.01 11.19
CA GLY A 115 -6.66 6.88 12.62
C GLY A 115 -5.25 6.83 13.16
N GLY A 116 -4.25 6.89 12.29
CA GLY A 116 -2.85 6.99 12.70
C GLY A 116 -2.17 5.68 13.08
N LYS A 117 -2.93 4.62 13.30
CA LYS A 117 -2.38 3.33 13.72
C LYS A 117 -2.27 2.32 12.59
N VAL A 118 -2.99 2.54 11.51
CA VAL A 118 -2.99 1.64 10.37
C VAL A 118 -1.78 1.99 9.48
N GLN A 119 -1.15 0.97 8.94
CA GLN A 119 -0.07 1.16 7.99
C GLN A 119 -0.67 1.25 6.58
N VAL A 120 -0.26 2.26 5.84
CA VAL A 120 -0.70 2.44 4.46
C VAL A 120 0.44 2.06 3.53
N LEU A 121 0.20 1.09 2.68
CA LEU A 121 1.18 0.58 1.72
C LEU A 121 0.64 0.69 0.32
N ASP A 122 1.53 0.74 -0.66
CA ASP A 122 1.14 0.56 -2.05
C ASP A 122 1.86 -0.68 -2.60
N ARG A 123 1.58 -1.00 -3.85
CA ARG A 123 2.14 -2.20 -4.48
C ARG A 123 3.67 -2.22 -4.43
N THR A 124 4.31 -1.10 -4.71
CA THR A 124 5.77 -1.01 -4.72
C THR A 124 6.34 -1.26 -3.33
N MET A 125 5.75 -0.65 -2.31
CA MET A 125 6.19 -0.86 -0.93
C MET A 125 6.04 -2.31 -0.51
N LEU A 126 4.95 -2.96 -0.94
CA LEU A 126 4.71 -4.36 -0.64
C LEU A 126 5.77 -5.25 -1.28
N ILE A 127 6.11 -4.99 -2.53
CA ILE A 127 7.14 -5.75 -3.24
C ILE A 127 8.49 -5.56 -2.55
N LEU A 128 8.82 -4.34 -2.15
CA LEU A 128 10.05 -4.07 -1.41
C LEU A 128 10.06 -4.82 -0.07
N GLN A 129 8.92 -4.94 0.57
CA GLN A 129 8.81 -5.70 1.82
C GLN A 129 9.10 -7.19 1.58
N ILE A 130 8.58 -7.74 0.49
CA ILE A 130 8.84 -9.13 0.14
C ILE A 130 10.34 -9.34 -0.09
N PHE A 131 10.99 -8.42 -0.81
CA PHE A 131 12.43 -8.49 -1.00
C PHE A 131 13.18 -8.42 0.34
N SER A 132 12.73 -7.57 1.22
CA SER A 132 13.33 -7.44 2.55
C SER A 132 13.27 -8.76 3.32
N GLN A 133 12.13 -9.44 3.26
CA GLN A 133 11.93 -10.72 3.93
C GLN A 133 12.84 -11.81 3.38
N ARG A 134 13.18 -11.72 2.10
CA ARG A 134 13.96 -12.73 1.40
C ARG A 134 15.46 -12.44 1.39
N ALA A 135 15.86 -11.24 1.77
CA ALA A 135 17.27 -10.86 1.80
C ALA A 135 18.00 -11.67 2.88
N ARG A 136 19.04 -12.39 2.48
CA ARG A 136 19.77 -13.29 3.36
C ARG A 136 21.14 -12.76 3.79
N THR A 137 21.76 -11.96 2.93
CA THR A 137 23.08 -11.42 3.24
C THR A 137 22.92 -9.99 3.75
N ARG A 138 23.95 -9.54 4.47
CA ARG A 138 23.99 -8.16 4.95
C ARG A 138 23.93 -7.18 3.80
N GLU A 139 24.65 -7.46 2.73
CA GLU A 139 24.66 -6.60 1.55
C GLU A 139 23.28 -6.52 0.91
N ALA A 140 22.60 -7.64 0.74
CA ALA A 140 21.25 -7.66 0.17
C ALA A 140 20.27 -6.88 1.05
N LYS A 141 20.36 -7.05 2.37
CA LYS A 141 19.51 -6.30 3.30
C LYS A 141 19.72 -4.80 3.19
N LEU A 142 20.97 -4.37 3.08
CA LEU A 142 21.29 -2.95 2.93
C LEU A 142 20.76 -2.40 1.61
N GLN A 143 20.87 -3.16 0.53
CA GLN A 143 20.35 -2.74 -0.77
C GLN A 143 18.83 -2.56 -0.75
N VAL A 144 18.11 -3.46 -0.10
CA VAL A 144 16.67 -3.34 0.01
C VAL A 144 16.29 -2.14 0.87
N GLN A 145 16.98 -1.94 1.99
CA GLN A 145 16.73 -0.78 2.84
C GLN A 145 16.96 0.52 2.07
N ALA A 146 18.02 0.59 1.29
CA ALA A 146 18.29 1.77 0.48
C ALA A 146 17.17 2.02 -0.54
N ALA A 147 16.65 0.96 -1.15
CA ALA A 147 15.55 1.08 -2.10
C ALA A 147 14.28 1.57 -1.41
N GLN A 148 13.99 1.03 -0.22
CA GLN A 148 12.83 1.46 0.56
C GLN A 148 12.92 2.94 0.91
N MET A 149 14.09 3.37 1.36
CA MET A 149 14.29 4.76 1.73
C MET A 149 14.13 5.70 0.54
N ARG A 150 14.71 5.34 -0.60
CA ARG A 150 14.57 6.14 -1.82
C ARG A 150 13.11 6.28 -2.24
N TYR A 151 12.35 5.21 -2.12
CA TYR A 151 10.94 5.23 -2.49
C TYR A 151 10.10 6.10 -1.54
N MET A 152 10.45 6.10 -0.26
CA MET A 152 9.70 6.84 0.76
C MET A 152 10.05 8.32 0.82
N LEU A 153 11.18 8.73 0.26
CA LEU A 153 11.54 10.15 0.26
C LEU A 153 10.67 10.92 -0.72
N PRO A 154 10.41 12.21 -0.44
CA PRO A 154 9.69 13.06 -1.38
C PRO A 154 10.40 13.08 -2.73
N ARG A 155 9.60 12.97 -3.78
CA ARG A 155 10.14 12.95 -5.15
C ARG A 155 9.71 14.17 -5.92
#